data_5b33dc780aa3c0e5870b6c052dd6f75e
#
_entry.id   5b33dc780aa3c0e5870b6c052dd6f75e
#
_cell.length_a   1.000
_cell.length_b   1.000
_cell.length_c   1.000
_cell.angle_alpha   90.00
_cell.angle_beta   90.00
_cell.angle_gamma   90.00
#
_symmetry.space_group_name_H-M   'P 1'
#
loop_
_entity.id
_entity.type
_entity.pdbx_description
1 polymer ?
#
loop_
_entity_poly.entity_id
_entity_poly.type
_entity_poly.pdbx_seq_one_letter_code
_entity_poly.pdbx_strand_id
1 'polypeptide(L)'
;SFPTRRSSDLQSDYYAFSHVFSFDWISQMHNIFGSNGLLGGSADQSYFDMLSPSDKTVTLVSNHDTERNGNGLTYMFPKAFNLASVFTLAVPYGKPMMYSSYAFDDPDQGPQQDFTGYQPLGSCVDNAGPDHGAYEAGQWVCQHRWPAIVGMIAFHKAVGKAPFTNIWQAGDGYGFGRGKLGYVAFNTGDATLTAAIQTSLPAGTYKDRIAGSNVVVDKDGKMQVKLDSWGAVAIDIKTWRAPVNAISGSSNG
;
A
#
# COMPACT_ATOMS: atom_id res chain seq x y z
N SER A 1 -21.45 10.04 -22.81
CA SER A 1 -21.22 8.63 -23.19
C SER A 1 -19.75 8.50 -23.55
N PHE A 2 -19.02 7.68 -22.82
CA PHE A 2 -17.68 7.30 -23.25
C PHE A 2 -17.78 6.52 -24.56
N PRO A 3 -16.88 6.75 -25.53
CA PRO A 3 -16.86 5.93 -26.73
C PRO A 3 -16.73 4.48 -26.30
N THR A 4 -17.62 3.64 -26.76
CA THR A 4 -17.54 2.19 -26.56
C THR A 4 -16.20 1.73 -27.10
N ARG A 5 -15.34 1.18 -26.22
CA ARG A 5 -14.05 0.61 -26.59
C ARG A 5 -14.27 -0.39 -27.72
N ARG A 6 -13.61 -0.16 -28.86
CA ARG A 6 -13.55 -1.16 -29.91
C ARG A 6 -12.77 -2.35 -29.37
N SER A 7 -13.18 -3.57 -29.71
CA SER A 7 -12.49 -4.80 -29.26
C SER A 7 -11.02 -4.89 -29.68
N SER A 8 -10.57 -4.01 -30.58
CA SER A 8 -9.21 -3.90 -31.09
C SER A 8 -8.37 -2.78 -30.42
N ASP A 9 -8.96 -1.96 -29.55
CA ASP A 9 -8.22 -0.84 -28.95
C ASP A 9 -7.24 -1.36 -27.90
N LEU A 10 -5.98 -0.97 -28.02
CA LEU A 10 -4.93 -1.24 -27.05
C LEU A 10 -4.85 -0.09 -26.04
N GLN A 11 -4.39 -0.37 -24.83
CA GLN A 11 -4.13 0.69 -23.82
C GLN A 11 -3.15 1.74 -24.37
N SER A 12 -2.17 1.31 -25.16
CA SER A 12 -1.17 2.17 -25.81
C SER A 12 -1.78 3.25 -26.71
N ASP A 13 -2.95 3.01 -27.30
CA ASP A 13 -3.62 3.96 -28.17
C ASP A 13 -4.07 5.23 -27.44
N TYR A 14 -4.19 5.12 -26.11
CA TYR A 14 -4.63 6.22 -25.24
C TYR A 14 -3.46 6.97 -24.58
N TYR A 15 -2.23 6.47 -24.63
CA TYR A 15 -1.08 7.07 -23.92
C TYR A 15 -0.73 8.49 -24.38
N ALA A 16 -1.10 8.85 -25.61
CA ALA A 16 -0.83 10.18 -26.14
C ALA A 16 -1.59 11.29 -25.42
N PHE A 17 -2.76 10.98 -24.87
CA PHE A 17 -3.67 12.00 -24.31
C PHE A 17 -4.26 11.64 -22.94
N SER A 18 -3.99 10.44 -22.39
CA SER A 18 -4.57 9.98 -21.13
C SER A 18 -3.62 9.11 -20.32
N HIS A 19 -3.87 9.04 -19.02
CA HIS A 19 -3.42 7.93 -18.19
C HIS A 19 -4.47 6.82 -18.27
N VAL A 20 -4.03 5.56 -18.14
CA VAL A 20 -4.90 4.40 -18.21
C VAL A 20 -4.87 3.61 -16.92
N PHE A 21 -6.01 3.06 -16.52
CA PHE A 21 -6.08 2.12 -15.41
C PHE A 21 -5.42 0.80 -15.78
N SER A 22 -4.53 0.33 -14.92
CA SER A 22 -3.89 -0.97 -15.11
C SER A 22 -4.73 -2.07 -14.48
N PHE A 23 -5.49 -2.78 -15.29
CA PHE A 23 -6.19 -3.99 -14.84
C PHE A 23 -5.19 -5.13 -14.56
N ASP A 24 -4.06 -5.14 -15.25
CA ASP A 24 -2.96 -6.08 -14.95
C ASP A 24 -2.44 -5.86 -13.52
N TRP A 25 -2.33 -4.61 -13.07
CA TRP A 25 -1.95 -4.30 -11.69
C TRP A 25 -2.97 -4.84 -10.68
N ILE A 26 -4.27 -4.66 -10.93
CA ILE A 26 -5.33 -5.21 -10.06
C ILE A 26 -5.19 -6.73 -9.97
N SER A 27 -5.04 -7.40 -11.11
CA SER A 27 -4.88 -8.87 -11.16
C SER A 27 -3.61 -9.33 -10.44
N GLN A 28 -2.50 -8.60 -10.57
CA GLN A 28 -1.26 -8.90 -9.86
C GLN A 28 -1.42 -8.74 -8.34
N MET A 29 -2.06 -7.66 -7.88
CA MET A 29 -2.33 -7.47 -6.45
C MET A 29 -3.21 -8.58 -5.90
N HIS A 30 -4.21 -9.01 -6.65
CA HIS A 30 -5.05 -10.14 -6.29
C HIS A 30 -4.24 -11.45 -6.21
N ASN A 31 -3.41 -11.74 -7.20
CA ASN A 31 -2.58 -12.95 -7.22
C ASN A 31 -1.55 -12.97 -6.08
N ILE A 32 -0.88 -11.84 -5.82
CA ILE A 32 0.17 -11.76 -4.79
C ILE A 32 -0.43 -11.83 -3.39
N PHE A 33 -1.47 -11.04 -3.10
CA PHE A 33 -2.00 -10.91 -1.75
C PHE A 33 -3.28 -11.73 -1.50
N GLY A 34 -3.98 -12.20 -2.54
CA GLY A 34 -5.23 -12.93 -2.40
C GLY A 34 -5.09 -14.45 -2.33
N SER A 35 -4.13 -15.03 -3.04
CA SER A 35 -4.09 -16.48 -3.23
C SER A 35 -2.97 -17.19 -2.47
N ASN A 36 -1.77 -16.62 -2.39
CA ASN A 36 -0.59 -17.33 -1.88
C ASN A 36 0.31 -16.49 -0.96
N GLY A 37 0.03 -15.23 -0.74
CA GLY A 37 0.78 -14.36 0.17
C GLY A 37 2.25 -14.14 -0.18
N LEU A 38 2.75 -14.74 -1.24
CA LEU A 38 4.14 -14.69 -1.61
C LEU A 38 4.38 -13.54 -2.58
N LEU A 39 5.02 -12.49 -2.11
CA LEU A 39 5.75 -11.54 -2.96
C LEU A 39 6.97 -12.24 -3.57
N GLY A 40 6.76 -13.42 -4.20
CA GLY A 40 7.85 -14.25 -4.71
C GLY A 40 8.76 -13.44 -5.62
N GLY A 41 9.97 -13.19 -5.15
CA GLY A 41 11.23 -12.86 -5.83
C GLY A 41 11.29 -11.83 -6.95
N SER A 42 10.21 -11.29 -7.42
CA SER A 42 10.09 -10.57 -8.70
C SER A 42 9.54 -9.16 -8.65
N ALA A 43 9.30 -8.58 -7.49
CA ALA A 43 8.89 -7.18 -7.41
C ALA A 43 10.12 -6.25 -7.31
N ASP A 44 11.07 -6.41 -8.20
CA ASP A 44 12.19 -5.48 -8.39
C ASP A 44 11.94 -4.56 -9.60
N GLN A 45 12.87 -3.67 -9.91
CA GLN A 45 12.74 -2.75 -11.02
C GLN A 45 12.50 -3.47 -12.35
N SER A 46 13.13 -4.63 -12.58
CA SER A 46 13.01 -5.37 -13.86
C SER A 46 11.58 -5.86 -14.12
N TYR A 47 10.85 -6.22 -13.06
CA TYR A 47 9.44 -6.55 -13.16
C TYR A 47 8.60 -5.36 -13.61
N PHE A 48 8.83 -4.18 -13.02
CA PHE A 48 8.07 -2.98 -13.37
C PHE A 48 8.40 -2.46 -14.77
N ASP A 49 9.62 -2.70 -15.26
CA ASP A 49 10.04 -2.33 -16.61
C ASP A 49 9.33 -3.15 -17.73
N MET A 50 8.78 -4.32 -17.37
CA MET A 50 7.97 -5.14 -18.28
C MET A 50 6.50 -4.71 -18.34
N LEU A 51 6.05 -3.85 -17.44
CA LEU A 51 4.68 -3.36 -17.41
C LEU A 51 4.49 -2.17 -18.35
N SER A 52 3.26 -1.69 -18.45
CA SER A 52 2.92 -0.45 -19.16
C SER A 52 3.75 0.73 -18.64
N PRO A 53 4.03 1.77 -19.47
CA PRO A 53 4.84 2.91 -19.04
C PRO A 53 4.33 3.53 -17.75
N SER A 54 5.22 3.66 -16.78
CA SER A 54 4.88 4.11 -15.41
C SER A 54 4.21 5.49 -15.39
N ASP A 55 4.66 6.40 -16.25
CA ASP A 55 4.12 7.77 -16.35
C ASP A 55 2.73 7.84 -17.01
N LYS A 56 2.27 6.74 -17.61
CA LYS A 56 0.96 6.60 -18.26
C LYS A 56 -0.02 5.73 -17.48
N THR A 57 0.44 5.11 -16.41
CA THR A 57 -0.31 4.08 -15.69
C THR A 57 -0.91 4.63 -14.40
N VAL A 58 -2.18 4.33 -14.16
CA VAL A 58 -2.84 4.47 -12.86
C VAL A 58 -2.93 3.10 -12.21
N THR A 59 -2.32 2.96 -11.03
CA THR A 59 -2.32 1.72 -10.24
C THR A 59 -3.39 1.78 -9.16
N LEU A 60 -4.14 0.69 -8.98
CA LEU A 60 -5.18 0.57 -7.96
C LEU A 60 -5.38 -0.89 -7.57
N VAL A 61 -5.78 -1.15 -6.33
CA VAL A 61 -5.98 -2.51 -5.82
C VAL A 61 -7.31 -3.10 -6.32
N SER A 62 -8.33 -2.27 -6.42
CA SER A 62 -9.64 -2.61 -7.00
C SER A 62 -10.37 -1.35 -7.47
N ASN A 63 -11.44 -1.56 -8.22
CA ASN A 63 -12.41 -0.54 -8.59
C ASN A 63 -13.83 -1.10 -8.40
N HIS A 64 -14.85 -0.30 -8.75
CA HIS A 64 -16.26 -0.67 -8.60
C HIS A 64 -16.69 -1.91 -9.40
N ASP A 65 -15.98 -2.28 -10.47
CA ASP A 65 -16.24 -3.50 -11.23
C ASP A 65 -15.52 -4.70 -10.61
N THR A 66 -14.21 -4.56 -10.34
CA THR A 66 -13.38 -5.69 -9.93
C THR A 66 -13.66 -6.15 -8.50
N GLU A 67 -14.18 -5.28 -7.63
CA GLU A 67 -14.62 -5.71 -6.30
C GLU A 67 -15.90 -6.56 -6.33
N ARG A 68 -16.73 -6.42 -7.38
CA ARG A 68 -18.03 -7.08 -7.51
C ARG A 68 -18.00 -8.36 -8.33
N ASN A 69 -17.04 -8.47 -9.24
CA ASN A 69 -16.89 -9.64 -10.11
C ASN A 69 -15.82 -10.65 -9.63
N GLY A 70 -15.22 -10.42 -8.46
CA GLY A 70 -14.21 -11.29 -7.87
C GLY A 70 -12.81 -11.19 -8.47
N ASN A 71 -12.56 -10.23 -9.36
CA ASN A 71 -11.26 -10.07 -10.03
C ASN A 71 -10.29 -9.14 -9.28
N GLY A 72 -10.71 -8.55 -8.16
CA GLY A 72 -9.90 -7.67 -7.32
C GLY A 72 -10.00 -8.01 -5.84
N LEU A 73 -9.03 -7.55 -5.06
CA LEU A 73 -9.11 -7.59 -3.60
C LEU A 73 -10.14 -6.57 -3.12
N THR A 74 -10.92 -6.96 -2.12
CA THR A 74 -12.00 -6.14 -1.57
C THR A 74 -11.85 -5.97 -0.06
N TYR A 75 -12.71 -5.15 0.53
CA TYR A 75 -12.84 -5.01 1.99
C TYR A 75 -13.20 -6.34 2.68
N MET A 76 -13.74 -7.34 1.98
CA MET A 76 -14.03 -8.67 2.52
C MET A 76 -12.76 -9.46 2.85
N PHE A 77 -11.62 -9.08 2.27
CA PHE A 77 -10.29 -9.61 2.57
C PHE A 77 -9.40 -8.49 3.13
N PRO A 78 -9.75 -7.92 4.29
CA PRO A 78 -9.25 -6.61 4.72
C PRO A 78 -7.73 -6.59 4.93
N LYS A 79 -7.12 -7.66 5.42
CA LYS A 79 -5.67 -7.75 5.61
C LYS A 79 -4.93 -7.76 4.28
N ALA A 80 -5.40 -8.57 3.33
CA ALA A 80 -4.83 -8.66 1.99
C ALA A 80 -4.98 -7.33 1.22
N PHE A 81 -6.17 -6.72 1.26
CA PHE A 81 -6.42 -5.41 0.67
C PHE A 81 -5.52 -4.33 1.25
N ASN A 82 -5.33 -4.34 2.59
CA ASN A 82 -4.47 -3.39 3.27
C ASN A 82 -3.01 -3.52 2.83
N LEU A 83 -2.45 -4.74 2.81
CA LEU A 83 -1.07 -4.97 2.35
C LEU A 83 -0.88 -4.65 0.87
N ALA A 84 -1.82 -5.00 0.00
CA ALA A 84 -1.79 -4.64 -1.41
C ALA A 84 -1.82 -3.11 -1.61
N SER A 85 -2.58 -2.40 -0.78
CA SER A 85 -2.62 -0.94 -0.79
C SER A 85 -1.31 -0.32 -0.29
N VAL A 86 -0.73 -0.87 0.79
CA VAL A 86 0.60 -0.48 1.28
C VAL A 86 1.65 -0.67 0.20
N PHE A 87 1.65 -1.81 -0.48
CA PHE A 87 2.58 -2.11 -1.58
C PHE A 87 2.38 -1.14 -2.75
N THR A 88 1.15 -0.93 -3.21
CA THR A 88 0.81 -0.02 -4.32
C THR A 88 1.28 1.41 -4.04
N LEU A 89 1.17 1.88 -2.79
CA LEU A 89 1.64 3.20 -2.38
C LEU A 89 3.16 3.26 -2.14
N ALA A 90 3.82 2.11 -1.92
CA ALA A 90 5.24 2.05 -1.64
C ALA A 90 6.11 2.02 -2.91
N VAL A 91 5.66 1.39 -3.98
CA VAL A 91 6.46 1.18 -5.20
C VAL A 91 6.65 2.46 -6.03
N PRO A 92 7.78 2.62 -6.75
CA PRO A 92 8.02 3.75 -7.66
C PRO A 92 7.39 3.51 -9.05
N TYR A 93 6.18 2.98 -9.11
CA TYR A 93 5.51 2.62 -10.35
C TYR A 93 4.09 3.16 -10.40
N GLY A 94 3.74 3.76 -11.53
CA GLY A 94 2.42 4.27 -11.79
C GLY A 94 2.03 5.48 -10.93
N LYS A 95 0.79 5.88 -11.05
CA LYS A 95 0.12 6.88 -10.22
C LYS A 95 -0.90 6.15 -9.35
N PRO A 96 -0.65 5.96 -8.05
CA PRO A 96 -1.56 5.23 -7.19
C PRO A 96 -2.88 5.98 -7.02
N MET A 97 -3.98 5.27 -7.19
CA MET A 97 -5.32 5.72 -6.91
C MET A 97 -5.95 4.82 -5.84
N MET A 98 -6.53 5.43 -4.82
CA MET A 98 -7.23 4.72 -3.75
C MET A 98 -8.73 4.75 -4.03
N TYR A 99 -9.30 3.59 -4.24
CA TYR A 99 -10.74 3.40 -4.35
C TYR A 99 -11.31 3.10 -2.96
N SER A 100 -12.44 3.71 -2.65
CA SER A 100 -13.21 3.40 -1.45
C SER A 100 -14.60 2.96 -1.84
N SER A 101 -15.02 1.85 -1.25
CA SER A 101 -16.31 1.23 -1.52
C SER A 101 -17.27 1.36 -0.34
N TYR A 102 -18.44 0.83 -0.52
CA TYR A 102 -19.41 0.50 0.51
C TYR A 102 -19.62 -1.02 0.53
N ALA A 103 -20.03 -1.55 1.68
CA ALA A 103 -20.33 -2.97 1.82
C ALA A 103 -21.60 -3.32 1.05
N PHE A 104 -21.64 -4.53 0.49
CA PHE A 104 -22.78 -5.03 -0.27
C PHE A 104 -22.93 -6.54 -0.05
N ASP A 105 -24.17 -7.01 -0.05
CA ASP A 105 -24.54 -8.43 -0.04
C ASP A 105 -24.88 -8.91 -1.46
N ASP A 106 -25.34 -7.99 -2.31
CA ASP A 106 -25.68 -8.24 -3.70
C ASP A 106 -24.79 -7.34 -4.60
N PRO A 107 -24.16 -7.87 -5.66
CA PRO A 107 -23.35 -7.08 -6.58
C PRO A 107 -24.05 -5.87 -7.20
N ASP A 108 -25.37 -5.87 -7.33
CA ASP A 108 -26.15 -4.76 -7.86
C ASP A 108 -26.59 -3.76 -6.78
N GLN A 109 -26.34 -4.05 -5.51
CA GLN A 109 -26.71 -3.17 -4.40
C GLN A 109 -25.94 -1.84 -4.45
N GLY A 110 -26.65 -0.72 -4.21
CA GLY A 110 -26.09 0.60 -4.00
C GLY A 110 -25.71 0.86 -2.54
N PRO A 111 -25.08 2.03 -2.26
CA PRO A 111 -24.85 2.47 -0.89
C PRO A 111 -26.17 2.80 -0.20
N GLN A 112 -26.18 2.86 1.14
CA GLN A 112 -27.32 3.39 1.88
C GLN A 112 -27.69 4.79 1.36
N GLN A 113 -28.96 5.01 1.18
CA GLN A 113 -29.50 6.29 0.69
C GLN A 113 -30.49 6.83 1.70
N ASP A 114 -30.71 8.16 1.67
CA ASP A 114 -31.80 8.75 2.40
C ASP A 114 -33.16 8.33 1.81
N PHE A 115 -34.23 8.68 2.49
CA PHE A 115 -35.58 8.34 2.04
C PHE A 115 -36.00 8.96 0.69
N THR A 116 -35.22 9.90 0.17
CA THR A 116 -35.43 10.48 -1.18
C THR A 116 -34.75 9.68 -2.28
N GLY A 117 -33.79 8.80 -1.93
CA GLY A 117 -32.99 8.03 -2.86
C GLY A 117 -31.94 8.85 -3.64
N TYR A 118 -31.76 10.12 -3.32
CA TYR A 118 -30.84 11.00 -4.04
C TYR A 118 -29.51 11.23 -3.33
N GLN A 119 -29.49 11.11 -2.01
CA GLN A 119 -28.30 11.38 -1.22
C GLN A 119 -27.80 10.09 -0.57
N PRO A 120 -26.56 9.67 -0.83
CA PRO A 120 -25.98 8.57 -0.08
C PRO A 120 -25.96 8.91 1.41
N LEU A 121 -26.59 8.08 2.22
CA LEU A 121 -26.47 8.19 3.66
C LEU A 121 -25.11 7.68 4.11
N GLY A 122 -24.60 8.34 5.11
CA GLY A 122 -23.53 7.82 5.91
C GLY A 122 -22.24 8.54 5.76
N SER A 123 -21.61 8.58 6.89
CA SER A 123 -20.21 8.85 7.09
C SER A 123 -19.47 7.52 7.12
N CYS A 124 -18.16 7.59 7.02
CA CYS A 124 -17.31 6.45 7.34
C CYS A 124 -17.58 6.00 8.78
N VAL A 125 -17.61 4.70 8.99
CA VAL A 125 -17.71 4.15 10.35
C VAL A 125 -16.49 4.54 11.18
N ASP A 126 -16.69 4.72 12.46
CA ASP A 126 -15.60 4.94 13.40
C ASP A 126 -14.68 3.70 13.44
N ASN A 127 -13.39 3.94 13.59
CA ASN A 127 -12.36 2.90 13.60
C ASN A 127 -12.33 2.03 12.33
N ALA A 128 -12.73 2.57 11.17
CA ALA A 128 -12.59 1.87 9.90
C ALA A 128 -11.14 1.39 9.70
N GLY A 129 -10.97 0.10 9.34
CA GLY A 129 -9.66 -0.52 9.17
C GLY A 129 -9.75 -2.00 8.88
N PRO A 130 -8.62 -2.67 8.68
CA PRO A 130 -8.60 -4.11 8.41
C PRO A 130 -9.09 -4.98 9.58
N ASP A 131 -9.12 -4.43 10.77
CA ASP A 131 -9.58 -5.11 12.00
C ASP A 131 -10.96 -4.62 12.46
N HIS A 132 -11.68 -3.85 11.64
CA HIS A 132 -12.99 -3.31 12.00
C HIS A 132 -14.05 -4.40 12.26
N GLY A 133 -13.91 -5.56 11.62
CA GLY A 133 -14.92 -6.61 11.61
C GLY A 133 -15.86 -6.51 10.40
N ALA A 134 -17.09 -7.00 10.53
CA ALA A 134 -18.07 -6.97 9.46
C ALA A 134 -18.68 -5.58 9.28
N TYR A 135 -18.87 -5.17 8.05
CA TYR A 135 -19.62 -3.98 7.66
C TYR A 135 -21.06 -4.38 7.30
N GLU A 136 -22.01 -3.54 7.65
CA GLU A 136 -23.40 -3.71 7.22
C GLU A 136 -23.58 -3.34 5.75
N ALA A 137 -24.49 -4.03 5.06
CA ALA A 137 -24.76 -3.76 3.65
C ALA A 137 -25.17 -2.30 3.41
N GLY A 138 -24.58 -1.67 2.40
CA GLY A 138 -24.73 -0.25 2.10
C GLY A 138 -23.85 0.70 2.90
N GLN A 139 -23.17 0.23 3.95
CA GLN A 139 -22.30 1.04 4.81
C GLN A 139 -20.98 1.39 4.11
N TRP A 140 -20.52 2.64 4.24
CA TRP A 140 -19.26 3.08 3.67
C TRP A 140 -18.07 2.49 4.41
N VAL A 141 -17.23 1.74 3.70
CA VAL A 141 -16.02 1.08 4.23
C VAL A 141 -14.88 2.09 4.40
N CYS A 142 -14.80 3.06 3.52
CA CYS A 142 -13.83 4.17 3.58
C CYS A 142 -12.36 3.73 3.68
N GLN A 143 -11.93 2.82 2.84
CA GLN A 143 -10.56 2.30 2.82
C GLN A 143 -9.50 3.40 2.77
N HIS A 144 -9.77 4.53 2.09
CA HIS A 144 -8.86 5.69 2.05
C HIS A 144 -8.58 6.31 3.43
N ARG A 145 -9.37 6.00 4.46
CA ARG A 145 -9.19 6.45 5.86
C ARG A 145 -8.54 5.41 6.76
N TRP A 146 -8.30 4.21 6.26
CA TRP A 146 -7.60 3.19 7.04
C TRP A 146 -6.21 3.70 7.45
N PRO A 147 -5.80 3.53 8.72
CA PRO A 147 -4.59 4.15 9.24
C PRO A 147 -3.34 3.87 8.41
N ALA A 148 -3.16 2.62 7.98
CA ALA A 148 -2.03 2.24 7.12
C ALA A 148 -2.05 2.97 5.78
N ILE A 149 -3.22 3.09 5.13
CA ILE A 149 -3.35 3.77 3.83
C ILE A 149 -3.05 5.27 3.99
N VAL A 150 -3.59 5.92 5.02
CA VAL A 150 -3.29 7.33 5.33
C VAL A 150 -1.80 7.54 5.55
N GLY A 151 -1.17 6.66 6.34
CA GLY A 151 0.27 6.72 6.59
C GLY A 151 1.09 6.50 5.32
N MET A 152 0.68 5.57 4.47
CA MET A 152 1.37 5.27 3.22
C MET A 152 1.20 6.35 2.14
N ILE A 153 0.12 7.11 2.14
CA ILE A 153 0.02 8.33 1.31
C ILE A 153 1.10 9.34 1.72
N ALA A 154 1.34 9.50 3.02
CA ALA A 154 2.42 10.36 3.51
C ALA A 154 3.81 9.80 3.17
N PHE A 155 4.01 8.47 3.28
CA PHE A 155 5.23 7.80 2.83
C PHE A 155 5.47 8.03 1.34
N HIS A 156 4.49 7.77 0.48
CA HIS A 156 4.57 7.97 -0.97
C HIS A 156 5.03 9.40 -1.33
N LYS A 157 4.45 10.41 -0.67
CA LYS A 157 4.85 11.81 -0.84
C LYS A 157 6.28 12.07 -0.37
N ALA A 158 6.72 11.43 0.72
CA ALA A 158 8.06 11.62 1.29
C ALA A 158 9.16 11.02 0.39
N VAL A 159 8.91 9.85 -0.19
CA VAL A 159 9.89 9.13 -1.02
C VAL A 159 9.86 9.52 -2.50
N GLY A 160 8.74 10.07 -2.99
CA GLY A 160 8.58 10.54 -4.36
C GLY A 160 9.00 9.49 -5.41
N LYS A 161 9.90 9.88 -6.31
CA LYS A 161 10.43 9.03 -7.40
C LYS A 161 11.72 8.29 -7.04
N ALA A 162 12.09 8.22 -5.76
CA ALA A 162 13.30 7.51 -5.35
C ALA A 162 13.27 6.05 -5.83
N PRO A 163 14.39 5.51 -6.35
CA PRO A 163 14.44 4.16 -6.92
C PRO A 163 14.40 3.08 -5.84
N PHE A 164 14.19 1.83 -6.26
CA PHE A 164 14.38 0.66 -5.41
C PHE A 164 15.81 0.55 -4.91
N THR A 165 15.99 0.22 -3.65
CA THR A 165 17.28 -0.10 -3.02
C THR A 165 17.10 -1.18 -1.96
N ASN A 166 18.18 -1.87 -1.59
CA ASN A 166 18.19 -2.79 -0.45
C ASN A 166 16.99 -3.74 -0.42
N ILE A 167 16.72 -4.43 -1.54
CA ILE A 167 15.67 -5.46 -1.58
C ILE A 167 16.06 -6.56 -0.59
N TRP A 168 15.10 -6.94 0.24
CA TRP A 168 15.23 -7.99 1.23
C TRP A 168 14.10 -9.00 1.06
N GLN A 169 14.45 -10.27 1.20
CA GLN A 169 13.50 -11.38 1.19
C GLN A 169 13.94 -12.48 2.16
N ALA A 170 13.03 -12.96 3.00
CA ALA A 170 13.26 -14.09 3.89
C ALA A 170 11.92 -14.75 4.26
N GLY A 171 11.73 -15.99 3.82
CA GLY A 171 10.44 -16.69 3.99
C GLY A 171 9.29 -15.87 3.40
N ASP A 172 8.27 -15.60 4.20
CA ASP A 172 7.11 -14.78 3.82
C ASP A 172 7.37 -13.27 3.95
N GLY A 173 8.60 -12.88 4.32
CA GLY A 173 9.03 -11.51 4.44
C GLY A 173 9.59 -10.96 3.13
N TYR A 174 9.18 -9.74 2.79
CA TYR A 174 9.68 -8.98 1.66
C TYR A 174 9.83 -7.51 2.03
N GLY A 175 10.83 -6.83 1.49
CA GLY A 175 11.01 -5.41 1.74
C GLY A 175 11.95 -4.74 0.76
N PHE A 176 11.84 -3.42 0.65
CA PHE A 176 12.71 -2.62 -0.21
C PHE A 176 12.84 -1.19 0.30
N GLY A 177 13.97 -0.61 0.00
CA GLY A 177 14.20 0.82 0.19
C GLY A 177 13.72 1.64 -1.00
N ARG A 178 13.49 2.90 -0.74
CA ARG A 178 13.24 3.95 -1.72
C ARG A 178 14.40 4.95 -1.67
N GLY A 179 15.53 4.58 -2.31
CA GLY A 179 16.78 5.30 -2.19
C GLY A 179 17.21 5.45 -0.73
N LYS A 180 17.58 6.67 -0.33
CA LYS A 180 17.87 7.06 1.05
C LYS A 180 16.69 7.75 1.76
N LEU A 181 15.49 7.67 1.19
CA LEU A 181 14.33 8.43 1.64
C LEU A 181 13.33 7.61 2.44
N GLY A 182 13.27 6.30 2.25
CA GLY A 182 12.34 5.44 2.97
C GLY A 182 12.68 3.97 2.83
N TYR A 183 12.01 3.17 3.66
CA TYR A 183 12.04 1.70 3.62
C TYR A 183 10.69 1.15 4.00
N VAL A 184 10.26 0.09 3.31
CA VAL A 184 9.04 -0.66 3.63
C VAL A 184 9.36 -2.15 3.70
N ALA A 185 8.76 -2.84 4.67
CA ALA A 185 8.85 -4.30 4.79
C ALA A 185 7.47 -4.89 5.09
N PHE A 186 7.23 -6.09 4.58
CA PHE A 186 5.97 -6.83 4.64
C PHE A 186 6.21 -8.22 5.21
N ASN A 187 5.20 -8.74 5.87
CA ASN A 187 5.06 -10.15 6.20
C ASN A 187 3.71 -10.63 5.66
N THR A 188 3.73 -11.53 4.70
CA THR A 188 2.52 -12.13 4.11
C THR A 188 2.18 -13.49 4.71
N GLY A 189 2.95 -13.94 5.70
CA GLY A 189 2.73 -15.19 6.42
C GLY A 189 1.81 -15.06 7.62
N ASP A 190 1.37 -16.21 8.12
CA ASP A 190 0.49 -16.33 9.29
C ASP A 190 1.22 -16.26 10.63
N ALA A 191 2.54 -16.34 10.64
CA ALA A 191 3.37 -16.21 11.83
C ALA A 191 4.05 -14.84 11.90
N THR A 192 4.32 -14.38 13.13
CA THR A 192 5.14 -13.19 13.34
C THR A 192 6.56 -13.41 12.82
N LEU A 193 7.09 -12.46 12.07
CA LEU A 193 8.42 -12.46 11.52
C LEU A 193 9.30 -11.42 12.21
N THR A 194 10.48 -11.82 12.67
CA THR A 194 11.49 -10.90 13.22
C THR A 194 12.72 -10.91 12.31
N ALA A 195 13.21 -9.73 11.94
CA ALA A 195 14.35 -9.59 11.05
C ALA A 195 15.21 -8.37 11.34
N ALA A 196 16.49 -8.47 10.99
CA ALA A 196 17.42 -7.35 10.91
C ALA A 196 17.64 -7.03 9.42
N ILE A 197 17.11 -5.93 8.95
CA ILE A 197 17.05 -5.60 7.53
C ILE A 197 18.02 -4.46 7.21
N GLN A 198 18.88 -4.66 6.20
CA GLN A 198 19.78 -3.62 5.74
C GLN A 198 19.02 -2.54 4.99
N THR A 199 19.22 -1.29 5.38
CA THR A 199 18.64 -0.11 4.73
C THR A 199 19.72 0.84 4.25
N SER A 200 19.35 1.86 3.46
CA SER A 200 20.20 3.01 3.12
C SER A 200 19.84 4.26 3.95
N LEU A 201 19.04 4.09 5.00
CA LEU A 201 18.63 5.19 5.86
C LEU A 201 19.71 5.53 6.88
N PRO A 202 19.83 6.79 7.28
CA PRO A 202 20.68 7.20 8.40
C PRO A 202 20.31 6.50 9.70
N ALA A 203 21.29 6.26 10.55
CA ALA A 203 21.05 5.80 11.91
C ALA A 203 20.16 6.78 12.68
N GLY A 204 19.22 6.24 13.44
CA GLY A 204 18.27 7.06 14.20
C GLY A 204 16.98 6.35 14.51
N THR A 205 16.04 7.08 15.08
CA THR A 205 14.68 6.60 15.36
C THR A 205 13.71 7.21 14.36
N TYR A 206 12.87 6.37 13.80
CA TYR A 206 11.85 6.73 12.84
C TYR A 206 10.47 6.39 13.39
N LYS A 207 9.47 7.13 12.93
CA LYS A 207 8.07 6.77 13.20
C LYS A 207 7.55 5.88 12.06
N ASP A 208 7.05 4.72 12.40
CA ASP A 208 6.35 3.86 11.44
C ASP A 208 5.08 4.56 10.94
N ARG A 209 4.91 4.61 9.65
CA ARG A 209 3.74 5.23 8.99
C ARG A 209 2.47 4.40 9.13
N ILE A 210 2.60 3.11 9.42
CA ILE A 210 1.48 2.17 9.47
C ILE A 210 0.94 2.07 10.89
N ALA A 211 1.78 1.65 11.84
CA ALA A 211 1.37 1.43 13.22
C ALA A 211 1.65 2.63 14.14
N GLY A 212 2.41 3.62 13.69
CA GLY A 212 2.81 4.75 14.51
C GLY A 212 3.81 4.42 15.61
N SER A 213 4.39 3.23 15.61
CA SER A 213 5.44 2.80 16.55
C SER A 213 6.80 3.41 16.21
N ASN A 214 7.76 3.33 17.14
CA ASN A 214 9.12 3.73 16.87
C ASN A 214 9.92 2.57 16.28
N VAL A 215 10.69 2.83 15.24
CA VAL A 215 11.59 1.91 14.57
C VAL A 215 13.00 2.47 14.62
N VAL A 216 13.96 1.66 15.00
CA VAL A 216 15.37 2.06 15.11
C VAL A 216 16.16 1.52 13.93
N VAL A 217 16.91 2.40 13.28
CA VAL A 217 17.98 2.05 12.34
C VAL A 217 19.30 2.28 13.09
N ASP A 218 20.12 1.22 13.20
CA ASP A 218 21.38 1.27 13.94
C ASP A 218 22.50 2.01 13.17
N LYS A 219 23.68 2.10 13.79
CA LYS A 219 24.86 2.76 13.21
C LYS A 219 25.33 2.11 11.89
N ASP A 220 25.01 0.84 11.69
CA ASP A 220 25.38 0.05 10.51
C ASP A 220 24.28 0.07 9.42
N GLY A 221 23.22 0.84 9.64
CA GLY A 221 22.08 1.00 8.71
C GLY A 221 21.07 -0.16 8.78
N LYS A 222 21.13 -0.99 9.83
CA LYS A 222 20.20 -2.10 10.01
C LYS A 222 18.97 -1.68 10.80
N MET A 223 17.81 -2.01 10.26
CA MET A 223 16.50 -1.85 10.87
C MET A 223 16.09 -3.16 11.54
N GLN A 224 15.83 -3.12 12.85
CA GLN A 224 15.25 -4.23 13.59
C GLN A 224 13.74 -4.15 13.51
N VAL A 225 13.08 -5.19 12.99
CA VAL A 225 11.63 -5.23 12.84
C VAL A 225 11.03 -6.49 13.42
N LYS A 226 9.84 -6.33 13.95
CA LYS A 226 8.91 -7.40 14.27
C LYS A 226 7.63 -7.13 13.47
N LEU A 227 7.35 -7.97 12.50
CA LEU A 227 6.20 -7.88 11.61
C LEU A 227 5.19 -8.94 12.04
N ASP A 228 4.02 -8.51 12.45
CA ASP A 228 2.94 -9.42 12.78
C ASP A 228 2.43 -10.15 11.52
N SER A 229 1.63 -11.19 11.72
CA SER A 229 0.93 -11.89 10.62
C SER A 229 0.19 -10.89 9.73
N TRP A 230 0.43 -10.97 8.42
CA TRP A 230 -0.14 -10.04 7.43
C TRP A 230 0.12 -8.57 7.78
N GLY A 231 1.31 -8.29 8.31
CA GLY A 231 1.72 -6.97 8.76
C GLY A 231 2.74 -6.30 7.86
N ALA A 232 2.91 -5.01 8.05
CA ALA A 232 3.94 -4.23 7.38
C ALA A 232 4.47 -3.12 8.28
N VAL A 233 5.66 -2.61 7.95
CA VAL A 233 6.27 -1.43 8.54
C VAL A 233 6.76 -0.51 7.41
N ALA A 234 6.59 0.79 7.57
CA ALA A 234 7.08 1.78 6.60
C ALA A 234 7.65 2.99 7.32
N ILE A 235 8.92 3.28 7.08
CA ILE A 235 9.63 4.42 7.67
C ILE A 235 10.22 5.33 6.59
N ASP A 236 10.24 6.62 6.84
CA ASP A 236 10.84 7.59 5.91
C ASP A 236 11.55 8.73 6.64
N ILE A 237 12.41 9.43 5.88
CA ILE A 237 13.28 10.49 6.40
C ILE A 237 12.50 11.67 7.04
N LYS A 238 11.24 11.87 6.72
CA LYS A 238 10.41 12.93 7.31
C LYS A 238 10.04 12.64 8.77
N THR A 239 10.16 11.38 9.19
CA THR A 239 9.89 10.93 10.56
C THR A 239 11.16 10.70 11.39
N TRP A 240 12.33 10.90 10.78
CA TRP A 240 13.63 10.67 11.42
C TRP A 240 13.87 11.56 12.65
N ARG A 241 14.51 10.96 13.67
CA ARG A 241 15.05 11.62 14.85
C ARG A 241 16.48 11.14 15.07
N ALA A 242 17.38 12.05 15.44
CA ALA A 242 18.76 11.72 15.76
C ALA A 242 18.85 10.70 16.91
N PRO A 243 19.88 9.83 16.95
CA PRO A 243 20.14 8.98 18.09
C PRO A 243 20.30 9.79 19.38
N VAL A 244 19.70 9.34 20.48
CA VAL A 244 19.68 10.06 21.77
C VAL A 244 21.08 10.20 22.39
N ASN A 245 22.07 9.42 21.95
CA ASN A 245 23.42 9.39 22.53
C ASN A 245 24.41 10.38 21.91
N ALA A 246 23.97 11.36 21.13
CA ALA A 246 24.86 12.38 20.57
C ALA A 246 25.16 13.58 21.54
N ILE A 247 24.61 13.56 22.75
CA ILE A 247 24.81 14.63 23.75
C ILE A 247 25.36 14.03 25.04
N SER A 248 26.61 13.57 25.01
CA SER A 248 27.39 13.40 26.19
C SER A 248 28.86 13.67 25.86
N GLY A 249 29.31 14.85 26.21
CA GLY A 249 30.73 15.13 26.21
C GLY A 249 31.11 16.51 25.75
N SER A 250 30.79 17.54 26.51
CA SER A 250 31.68 18.66 26.76
C SER A 250 31.17 19.45 27.95
N SER A 251 31.45 18.93 29.13
CA SER A 251 31.66 19.74 30.30
C SER A 251 33.15 19.58 30.64
N ASN A 252 33.96 20.45 30.10
CA ASN A 252 35.31 20.69 30.65
C ASN A 252 35.28 22.05 31.28
N GLY A 253 35.65 22.02 32.57
CA GLY A 253 35.89 23.13 33.44
C GLY A 253 37.09 23.98 33.06
#